data_0efd78a829fc81c01b2ae23eb978f458
#
_entry.id   0efd78a829fc81c01b2ae23eb978f458
#
_cell.length_a   1.000
_cell.length_b   1.000
_cell.length_c   1.000
_cell.angle_alpha   90.00
_cell.angle_beta   90.00
_cell.angle_gamma   90.00
#
_symmetry.space_group_name_H-M   'P 1'
#
loop_
_entity.id
_entity.type
_entity.pdbx_description
1 polymer ?
#
loop_
_entity_poly.entity_id
_entity_poly.type
_entity_poly.pdbx_seq_one_letter_code
_entity_poly.pdbx_strand_id
1 'polypeptide(L)'
;MQPRTAQQLDAKTLQWISRRNLLNKETARRPDSRVQAGLLPAEVGLQLTNRCNLRCKHCFQWGDAGTFKAASRAFQRDELDFSIVEKVLRETRSAKSELYLWGGETFVYSRFDKLIELLTEDPRWTVICTNGLLIDKWRERMAPISENIVLLVSVDGFPEANDALRGKGVSSKLMKALTNALDAKKRGELRGPISVACVINDYNVSTLYDFALYCESLGVTSLFFAYPWHMSERMTEQMDAYYEANFQFLAQQELFVPHGPASWHGYQFTLSPHMLPTLHEQLRLIYDHTWRIRVRFQPGLKESEVDSFLQGGQIPPKERRAASPSSNALMCCRTAV
;
A
#
# COMPACT_ATOMS: atom_id res chain seq x y z
N MET A 1 13.59 -13.67 -4.70
CA MET A 1 14.10 -14.17 -3.39
C MET A 1 13.53 -13.29 -2.30
N GLN A 2 13.37 -13.74 -1.06
CA GLN A 2 12.94 -12.88 0.07
C GLN A 2 13.96 -13.01 1.20
N PRO A 3 14.23 -11.94 1.96
CA PRO A 3 15.17 -11.97 3.07
C PRO A 3 14.78 -13.01 4.12
N ARG A 4 15.78 -13.61 4.76
CA ARG A 4 15.58 -14.60 5.83
C ARG A 4 15.03 -13.94 7.07
N THR A 5 14.15 -14.63 7.81
CA THR A 5 13.64 -14.15 9.08
C THR A 5 13.65 -15.25 10.13
N ALA A 6 14.10 -14.90 11.32
CA ALA A 6 13.97 -15.69 12.53
C ALA A 6 12.71 -15.35 13.33
N GLN A 7 11.88 -14.44 12.85
CA GLN A 7 10.64 -14.02 13.52
C GLN A 7 9.70 -15.22 13.71
N GLN A 8 9.30 -15.45 14.94
CA GLN A 8 8.19 -16.34 15.24
C GLN A 8 6.88 -15.55 15.11
N LEU A 9 5.99 -16.06 14.29
CA LEU A 9 4.68 -15.47 14.09
C LEU A 9 3.68 -16.13 15.05
N ASP A 10 2.77 -15.33 15.61
CA ASP A 10 1.65 -15.85 16.38
C ASP A 10 0.71 -16.71 15.53
N ALA A 11 -0.07 -17.58 16.19
CA ALA A 11 -0.93 -18.54 15.53
C ALA A 11 -1.97 -17.89 14.61
N LYS A 12 -2.50 -16.71 14.99
CA LYS A 12 -3.48 -15.97 14.20
C LYS A 12 -2.89 -15.44 12.90
N THR A 13 -1.70 -14.83 13.00
CA THR A 13 -0.97 -14.35 11.82
C THR A 13 -0.58 -15.51 10.89
N LEU A 14 -0.16 -16.67 11.44
CA LEU A 14 0.14 -17.86 10.66
C LEU A 14 -1.11 -18.43 9.95
N GLN A 15 -2.26 -18.50 10.63
CA GLN A 15 -3.52 -18.92 10.03
C GLN A 15 -3.94 -18.01 8.88
N TRP A 16 -3.82 -16.69 9.08
CA TRP A 16 -4.11 -15.72 8.05
C TRP A 16 -3.20 -15.88 6.82
N ILE A 17 -1.88 -15.97 7.02
CA ILE A 17 -0.91 -16.19 5.93
C ILE A 17 -1.21 -17.49 5.19
N SER A 18 -1.50 -18.57 5.93
CA SER A 18 -1.80 -19.90 5.36
C SER A 18 -3.08 -19.86 4.51
N ARG A 19 -4.15 -19.24 5.02
CA ARG A 19 -5.39 -19.03 4.28
C ARG A 19 -5.16 -18.25 2.99
N ARG A 20 -4.45 -17.13 3.06
CA ARG A 20 -4.12 -16.30 1.91
C ARG A 20 -3.29 -17.05 0.87
N ASN A 21 -2.30 -17.83 1.31
CA ASN A 21 -1.50 -18.67 0.41
C ASN A 21 -2.33 -19.77 -0.29
N LEU A 22 -3.29 -20.37 0.40
CA LEU A 22 -4.21 -21.34 -0.18
C LEU A 22 -5.08 -20.69 -1.26
N LEU A 23 -5.71 -19.56 -0.95
CA LEU A 23 -6.54 -18.82 -1.92
C LEU A 23 -5.73 -18.40 -3.15
N ASN A 24 -4.50 -17.90 -2.97
CA ASN A 24 -3.62 -17.55 -4.07
C ASN A 24 -3.25 -18.76 -4.94
N LYS A 25 -2.98 -19.93 -4.33
CA LYS A 25 -2.70 -21.16 -5.07
C LYS A 25 -3.93 -21.66 -5.85
N GLU A 26 -5.11 -21.60 -5.27
CA GLU A 26 -6.35 -21.96 -5.94
C GLU A 26 -6.62 -21.06 -7.15
N THR A 27 -6.44 -19.76 -7.00
CA THR A 27 -6.59 -18.79 -8.09
C THR A 27 -5.57 -19.03 -9.20
N ALA A 28 -4.29 -19.28 -8.84
CA ALA A 28 -3.23 -19.53 -9.81
C ALA A 28 -3.42 -20.85 -10.61
N ARG A 29 -4.16 -21.82 -10.08
CA ARG A 29 -4.46 -23.08 -10.75
C ARG A 29 -5.63 -22.99 -11.74
N ARG A 30 -6.41 -21.92 -11.70
CA ARG A 30 -7.57 -21.74 -12.60
C ARG A 30 -7.06 -21.27 -13.96
N PRO A 31 -7.37 -22.01 -15.03
CA PRO A 31 -6.84 -21.70 -16.39
C PRO A 31 -7.50 -20.45 -16.98
N ASP A 32 -8.65 -20.04 -16.46
CA ASP A 32 -9.43 -18.91 -16.97
C ASP A 32 -9.68 -17.89 -15.86
N SER A 33 -9.21 -16.67 -16.08
CA SER A 33 -9.35 -15.55 -15.14
C SER A 33 -10.76 -14.94 -15.12
N ARG A 34 -11.74 -15.63 -15.71
CA ARG A 34 -13.12 -15.15 -15.69
C ARG A 34 -13.65 -15.12 -14.26
N VAL A 35 -14.23 -13.98 -13.91
CA VAL A 35 -14.98 -13.83 -12.68
C VAL A 35 -16.06 -14.91 -12.63
N GLN A 36 -15.93 -15.88 -11.74
CA GLN A 36 -17.01 -16.84 -11.53
C GLN A 36 -18.10 -16.14 -10.74
N ALA A 37 -19.27 -16.03 -11.31
CA ALA A 37 -20.45 -15.50 -10.61
C ALA A 37 -20.67 -16.25 -9.30
N GLY A 38 -20.83 -15.52 -8.20
CA GLY A 38 -21.09 -16.09 -6.87
C GLY A 38 -19.86 -16.34 -5.99
N LEU A 39 -18.62 -16.14 -6.46
CA LEU A 39 -17.44 -16.19 -5.61
C LEU A 39 -17.18 -14.83 -4.98
N LEU A 40 -17.12 -14.80 -3.66
CA LEU A 40 -16.75 -13.61 -2.93
C LEU A 40 -15.22 -13.40 -2.98
N PRO A 41 -14.75 -12.14 -3.07
CA PRO A 41 -13.33 -11.83 -3.08
C PRO A 41 -12.68 -12.17 -1.73
N ALA A 42 -11.42 -12.63 -1.76
CA ALA A 42 -10.65 -12.85 -0.54
C ALA A 42 -10.24 -11.52 0.14
N GLU A 43 -10.00 -10.50 -0.66
CA GLU A 43 -9.58 -9.16 -0.20
C GLU A 43 -10.37 -8.09 -0.97
N VAL A 44 -10.74 -7.03 -0.28
CA VAL A 44 -11.38 -5.83 -0.85
C VAL A 44 -10.54 -4.60 -0.52
N GLY A 45 -10.06 -3.92 -1.56
CA GLY A 45 -9.42 -2.62 -1.43
C GLY A 45 -10.45 -1.49 -1.45
N LEU A 46 -10.43 -0.63 -0.43
CA LEU A 46 -11.29 0.55 -0.36
C LEU A 46 -10.44 1.83 -0.37
N GLN A 47 -10.59 2.63 -1.41
CA GLN A 47 -10.10 4.00 -1.44
C GLN A 47 -11.13 4.89 -0.73
N LEU A 48 -10.90 5.16 0.56
CA LEU A 48 -11.87 5.84 1.41
C LEU A 48 -12.03 7.33 1.09
N THR A 49 -10.93 7.98 0.68
CA THR A 49 -10.94 9.42 0.42
C THR A 49 -9.82 9.81 -0.54
N ASN A 50 -10.06 10.86 -1.32
CA ASN A 50 -9.03 11.50 -2.12
C ASN A 50 -8.20 12.50 -1.28
N ARG A 51 -8.70 12.90 -0.11
CA ARG A 51 -8.05 13.88 0.77
C ARG A 51 -6.78 13.33 1.38
N CYS A 52 -5.74 14.16 1.41
CA CYS A 52 -4.50 13.87 2.10
C CYS A 52 -3.96 15.13 2.78
N ASN A 53 -3.37 14.98 3.94
CA ASN A 53 -2.72 16.05 4.69
C ASN A 53 -1.23 16.21 4.30
N LEU A 54 -0.72 15.40 3.36
CA LEU A 54 0.62 15.51 2.79
C LEU A 54 0.57 15.68 1.26
N ARG A 55 1.72 16.09 0.69
CA ARG A 55 1.97 16.24 -0.75
C ARG A 55 3.31 15.61 -1.11
N CYS A 56 3.38 14.28 -0.89
CA CYS A 56 4.63 13.54 -1.12
C CYS A 56 5.01 13.55 -2.60
N LYS A 57 6.27 13.84 -2.91
CA LYS A 57 6.75 14.00 -4.30
C LYS A 57 6.57 12.74 -5.16
N HIS A 58 6.74 11.55 -4.57
CA HIS A 58 6.62 10.27 -5.26
C HIS A 58 5.17 9.74 -5.34
N CYS A 59 4.20 10.47 -4.81
CA CYS A 59 2.82 10.02 -4.77
C CYS A 59 2.17 10.14 -6.15
N PHE A 60 1.71 9.02 -6.71
CA PHE A 60 1.03 9.02 -8.01
C PHE A 60 -0.29 9.81 -8.01
N GLN A 61 -0.88 10.07 -6.84
CA GLN A 61 -2.09 10.89 -6.69
C GLN A 61 -1.76 12.37 -6.46
N TRP A 62 -0.90 12.68 -5.49
CA TRP A 62 -0.67 14.03 -4.98
C TRP A 62 0.73 14.59 -5.25
N GLY A 63 1.61 13.82 -5.87
CA GLY A 63 2.95 14.26 -6.26
C GLY A 63 2.94 15.34 -7.35
N ASP A 64 4.13 15.74 -7.79
CA ASP A 64 4.25 16.84 -8.75
C ASP A 64 3.55 16.58 -10.09
N ALA A 65 3.57 15.34 -10.57
CA ALA A 65 2.82 14.86 -11.73
C ALA A 65 1.57 14.05 -11.33
N GLY A 66 1.14 14.13 -10.06
CA GLY A 66 0.06 13.30 -9.53
C GLY A 66 -1.30 13.59 -10.13
N THR A 67 -2.09 12.53 -10.34
CA THR A 67 -3.40 12.58 -10.99
C THR A 67 -4.40 13.51 -10.30
N PHE A 68 -4.28 13.74 -8.99
CA PHE A 68 -5.20 14.59 -8.22
C PHE A 68 -4.78 16.06 -8.19
N LYS A 69 -3.52 16.38 -8.52
CA LYS A 69 -3.00 17.74 -8.43
C LYS A 69 -3.75 18.70 -9.34
N ALA A 70 -4.04 18.26 -10.56
CA ALA A 70 -4.78 19.04 -11.56
C ALA A 70 -6.30 18.86 -11.49
N ALA A 71 -6.81 17.97 -10.65
CA ALA A 71 -8.22 17.70 -10.52
C ALA A 71 -8.99 18.85 -9.84
N SER A 72 -10.30 18.91 -10.05
CA SER A 72 -11.16 19.89 -9.39
C SER A 72 -11.10 19.80 -7.87
N ARG A 73 -11.35 20.90 -7.17
CA ARG A 73 -11.40 20.90 -5.70
C ARG A 73 -12.46 19.96 -5.13
N ALA A 74 -13.57 19.75 -5.86
CA ALA A 74 -14.60 18.79 -5.49
C ALA A 74 -14.03 17.37 -5.49
N PHE A 75 -13.39 16.95 -6.58
CA PHE A 75 -12.74 15.65 -6.68
C PHE A 75 -11.63 15.46 -5.63
N GLN A 76 -10.81 16.48 -5.39
CA GLN A 76 -9.75 16.42 -4.38
C GLN A 76 -10.27 16.19 -2.95
N ARG A 77 -11.51 16.59 -2.67
CA ARG A 77 -12.16 16.45 -1.36
C ARG A 77 -13.10 15.27 -1.27
N ASP A 78 -13.18 14.51 -2.33
CA ASP A 78 -14.14 13.44 -2.46
C ASP A 78 -13.85 12.29 -1.53
N GLU A 79 -14.92 11.65 -1.06
CA GLU A 79 -14.87 10.52 -0.13
C GLU A 79 -15.82 9.41 -0.60
N LEU A 80 -15.44 8.17 -0.35
CA LEU A 80 -16.30 7.02 -0.59
C LEU A 80 -17.56 7.14 0.26
N ASP A 81 -18.73 7.00 -0.35
CA ASP A 81 -19.99 7.02 0.39
C ASP A 81 -20.01 5.86 1.40
N PHE A 82 -20.38 6.17 2.63
CA PHE A 82 -20.35 5.20 3.70
C PHE A 82 -21.32 4.05 3.47
N SER A 83 -22.43 4.27 2.78
CA SER A 83 -23.38 3.21 2.40
C SER A 83 -22.74 2.13 1.50
N ILE A 84 -21.76 2.50 0.68
CA ILE A 84 -20.99 1.54 -0.13
C ILE A 84 -20.10 0.69 0.80
N VAL A 85 -19.47 1.30 1.80
CA VAL A 85 -18.67 0.57 2.80
C VAL A 85 -19.54 -0.45 3.54
N GLU A 86 -20.71 -0.02 4.03
CA GLU A 86 -21.68 -0.90 4.70
C GLU A 86 -22.11 -2.05 3.79
N LYS A 87 -22.45 -1.74 2.52
CA LYS A 87 -22.84 -2.74 1.52
C LYS A 87 -21.74 -3.77 1.32
N VAL A 88 -20.51 -3.33 1.10
CA VAL A 88 -19.35 -4.21 0.89
C VAL A 88 -19.13 -5.13 2.09
N LEU A 89 -19.16 -4.61 3.32
CA LEU A 89 -18.98 -5.41 4.51
C LEU A 89 -20.11 -6.44 4.67
N ARG A 90 -21.35 -6.02 4.43
CA ARG A 90 -22.51 -6.91 4.49
C ARG A 90 -22.42 -8.05 3.46
N GLU A 91 -22.14 -7.72 2.20
CA GLU A 91 -22.09 -8.70 1.10
C GLU A 91 -20.91 -9.66 1.21
N THR A 92 -19.81 -9.24 1.83
CA THR A 92 -18.61 -10.07 2.01
C THR A 92 -18.51 -10.71 3.41
N ARG A 93 -19.57 -10.62 4.22
CA ARG A 93 -19.58 -11.11 5.61
C ARG A 93 -19.31 -12.60 5.72
N SER A 94 -19.93 -13.42 4.88
CA SER A 94 -19.76 -14.87 4.91
C SER A 94 -18.34 -15.33 4.58
N ALA A 95 -17.66 -14.62 3.68
CA ALA A 95 -16.27 -14.90 3.32
C ALA A 95 -15.27 -14.31 4.32
N LYS A 96 -15.69 -13.36 5.18
CA LYS A 96 -14.78 -12.55 6.02
C LYS A 96 -13.66 -11.96 5.18
N SER A 97 -14.00 -11.40 4.02
CA SER A 97 -13.02 -10.79 3.10
C SER A 97 -12.16 -9.79 3.84
N GLU A 98 -10.86 -9.87 3.60
CA GLU A 98 -9.90 -8.95 4.19
C GLU A 98 -10.12 -7.53 3.62
N LEU A 99 -9.83 -6.52 4.41
CA LEU A 99 -9.92 -5.14 3.96
C LEU A 99 -8.52 -4.54 3.80
N TYR A 100 -8.33 -3.82 2.70
CA TYR A 100 -7.16 -2.99 2.47
C TYR A 100 -7.63 -1.54 2.35
N LEU A 101 -7.51 -0.79 3.43
CA LEU A 101 -7.97 0.59 3.52
C LEU A 101 -6.86 1.55 3.12
N TRP A 102 -7.13 2.36 2.13
CA TRP A 102 -6.18 3.33 1.59
C TRP A 102 -6.90 4.58 1.07
N GLY A 103 -6.20 5.48 0.40
CA GLY A 103 -6.76 6.69 -0.18
C GLY A 103 -5.67 7.74 -0.35
N GLY A 104 -6.03 9.00 -0.18
CA GLY A 104 -5.06 10.05 0.09
C GLY A 104 -4.39 9.80 1.44
N GLU A 105 -5.15 9.99 2.52
CA GLU A 105 -4.78 9.54 3.87
C GLU A 105 -6.01 8.92 4.53
N THR A 106 -5.92 7.68 4.91
CA THR A 106 -7.03 6.90 5.46
C THR A 106 -7.65 7.55 6.70
N PHE A 107 -6.84 8.10 7.58
CA PHE A 107 -7.30 8.70 8.84
C PHE A 107 -7.95 10.09 8.71
N VAL A 108 -8.01 10.67 7.50
CA VAL A 108 -8.80 11.90 7.25
C VAL A 108 -10.21 11.62 6.71
N TYR A 109 -10.55 10.34 6.47
CA TYR A 109 -11.90 9.95 6.07
C TYR A 109 -12.92 10.39 7.11
N SER A 110 -13.97 11.12 6.70
CA SER A 110 -14.92 11.76 7.61
C SER A 110 -15.79 10.78 8.39
N ARG A 111 -15.90 9.53 7.93
CA ARG A 111 -16.68 8.45 8.55
C ARG A 111 -15.81 7.35 9.15
N PHE A 112 -14.54 7.64 9.47
CA PHE A 112 -13.63 6.64 10.00
C PHE A 112 -14.07 6.09 11.38
N ASP A 113 -14.73 6.90 12.20
CA ASP A 113 -15.37 6.49 13.45
C ASP A 113 -16.44 5.42 13.22
N LYS A 114 -17.34 5.65 12.27
CA LYS A 114 -18.38 4.68 11.90
C LYS A 114 -17.79 3.39 11.33
N LEU A 115 -16.68 3.49 10.60
CA LEU A 115 -15.98 2.29 10.12
C LEU A 115 -15.41 1.46 11.27
N ILE A 116 -14.90 2.09 12.33
CA ILE A 116 -14.46 1.39 13.55
C ILE A 116 -15.67 0.68 14.21
N GLU A 117 -16.84 1.31 14.29
CA GLU A 117 -18.06 0.70 14.82
C GLU A 117 -18.44 -0.57 14.01
N LEU A 118 -18.49 -0.48 12.68
CA LEU A 118 -18.76 -1.63 11.80
C LEU A 118 -17.75 -2.77 11.98
N LEU A 119 -16.45 -2.43 12.12
CA LEU A 119 -15.40 -3.43 12.32
C LEU A 119 -15.41 -4.05 13.72
N THR A 120 -16.02 -3.36 14.68
CA THR A 120 -16.27 -3.92 16.02
C THR A 120 -17.38 -4.97 15.96
N GLU A 121 -18.45 -4.71 15.19
CA GLU A 121 -19.57 -5.64 15.00
C GLU A 121 -19.22 -6.82 14.07
N ASP A 122 -18.39 -6.57 13.05
CA ASP A 122 -17.98 -7.57 12.06
C ASP A 122 -16.45 -7.64 11.93
N PRO A 123 -15.76 -8.23 12.92
CA PRO A 123 -14.31 -8.30 12.96
C PRO A 123 -13.74 -9.04 11.75
N ARG A 124 -12.79 -8.42 11.06
CA ARG A 124 -12.05 -9.01 9.95
C ARG A 124 -10.65 -8.40 9.84
N TRP A 125 -9.74 -9.16 9.25
CA TRP A 125 -8.39 -8.69 9.02
C TRP A 125 -8.42 -7.45 8.13
N THR A 126 -7.84 -6.36 8.63
CA THR A 126 -7.91 -5.06 7.99
C THR A 126 -6.54 -4.40 8.00
N VAL A 127 -6.00 -4.11 6.84
CA VAL A 127 -4.78 -3.32 6.67
C VAL A 127 -5.17 -1.86 6.50
N ILE A 128 -4.62 -0.99 7.33
CA ILE A 128 -4.79 0.46 7.25
C ILE A 128 -3.49 1.08 6.78
N CYS A 129 -3.47 1.58 5.53
CA CYS A 129 -2.36 2.35 5.00
C CYS A 129 -2.47 3.79 5.49
N THR A 130 -1.39 4.31 6.09
CA THR A 130 -1.37 5.66 6.64
C THR A 130 0.01 6.30 6.54
N ASN A 131 0.04 7.62 6.39
CA ASN A 131 1.26 8.40 6.55
C ASN A 131 1.70 8.59 8.03
N GLY A 132 0.92 8.07 8.96
CA GLY A 132 1.24 7.99 10.38
C GLY A 132 0.95 9.22 11.22
N LEU A 133 0.74 10.40 10.62
CA LEU A 133 0.63 11.66 11.37
C LEU A 133 -0.61 11.74 12.27
N LEU A 134 -1.62 10.92 12.02
CA LEU A 134 -2.88 10.91 12.76
C LEU A 134 -3.07 9.66 13.63
N ILE A 135 -2.06 8.82 13.79
CA ILE A 135 -2.15 7.60 14.62
C ILE A 135 -2.58 7.95 16.05
N ASP A 136 -1.95 8.94 16.68
CA ASP A 136 -2.27 9.32 18.06
C ASP A 136 -3.71 9.77 18.23
N LYS A 137 -4.31 10.40 17.20
CA LYS A 137 -5.72 10.81 17.21
C LYS A 137 -6.68 9.62 17.26
N TRP A 138 -6.32 8.52 16.58
CA TRP A 138 -7.22 7.39 16.39
C TRP A 138 -6.88 6.17 17.25
N ARG A 139 -5.70 6.13 17.86
CA ARG A 139 -5.14 4.99 18.59
C ARG A 139 -6.11 4.42 19.61
N GLU A 140 -6.63 5.25 20.51
CA GLU A 140 -7.56 4.81 21.57
C GLU A 140 -8.88 4.27 21.00
N ARG A 141 -9.42 4.94 19.97
CA ARG A 141 -10.65 4.51 19.32
C ARG A 141 -10.49 3.20 18.56
N MET A 142 -9.30 2.92 18.01
CA MET A 142 -9.00 1.67 17.33
C MET A 142 -8.72 0.50 18.30
N ALA A 143 -8.53 0.73 19.58
CA ALA A 143 -8.21 -0.32 20.55
C ALA A 143 -9.15 -1.54 20.48
N PRO A 144 -10.50 -1.37 20.40
CA PRO A 144 -11.43 -2.51 20.32
C PRO A 144 -11.21 -3.42 19.12
N ILE A 145 -10.83 -2.86 17.97
CA ILE A 145 -10.62 -3.60 16.71
C ILE A 145 -9.16 -3.98 16.49
N SER A 146 -8.23 -3.49 17.32
CA SER A 146 -6.79 -3.52 17.09
C SER A 146 -6.20 -4.91 16.87
N GLU A 147 -6.82 -5.94 17.41
CA GLU A 147 -6.36 -7.33 17.22
C GLU A 147 -6.43 -7.80 15.75
N ASN A 148 -7.35 -7.22 14.98
CA ASN A 148 -7.54 -7.55 13.56
C ASN A 148 -6.95 -6.48 12.62
N ILE A 149 -6.31 -5.44 13.16
CA ILE A 149 -5.77 -4.32 12.37
C ILE A 149 -4.27 -4.49 12.16
N VAL A 150 -3.84 -4.27 10.93
CA VAL A 150 -2.45 -4.02 10.58
C VAL A 150 -2.30 -2.54 10.29
N LEU A 151 -1.51 -1.83 11.08
CA LEU A 151 -1.09 -0.48 10.72
C LEU A 151 0.10 -0.59 9.76
N LEU A 152 -0.10 -0.17 8.52
CA LEU A 152 0.95 -0.07 7.51
C LEU A 152 1.37 1.40 7.38
N VAL A 153 2.42 1.76 8.10
CA VAL A 153 2.88 3.15 8.24
C VAL A 153 3.93 3.46 7.17
N SER A 154 3.70 4.52 6.42
CA SER A 154 4.60 4.92 5.33
C SER A 154 5.77 5.74 5.86
N VAL A 155 6.99 5.20 5.78
CA VAL A 155 8.25 5.85 6.21
C VAL A 155 9.32 5.58 5.16
N ASP A 156 9.82 6.62 4.49
CA ASP A 156 10.76 6.47 3.37
C ASP A 156 12.23 6.66 3.77
N GLY A 157 12.63 6.08 4.90
CA GLY A 157 14.01 6.11 5.38
C GLY A 157 14.25 7.05 6.56
N PHE A 158 15.49 7.41 6.78
CA PHE A 158 15.91 8.35 7.83
C PHE A 158 15.34 9.77 7.59
N PRO A 159 15.39 10.66 8.61
CA PRO A 159 14.70 11.96 8.55
C PRO A 159 14.98 12.79 7.29
N GLU A 160 16.21 12.82 6.83
CA GLU A 160 16.61 13.61 5.65
C GLU A 160 15.92 13.08 4.38
N ALA A 161 15.99 11.77 4.16
CA ALA A 161 15.37 11.11 3.01
C ALA A 161 13.84 11.21 3.06
N ASN A 162 13.25 10.91 4.21
CA ASN A 162 11.81 10.94 4.40
C ASN A 162 11.24 12.37 4.25
N ASP A 163 11.89 13.38 4.84
CA ASP A 163 11.46 14.77 4.74
C ASP A 163 11.66 15.35 3.33
N ALA A 164 12.69 14.91 2.60
CA ALA A 164 12.90 15.29 1.20
C ALA A 164 11.74 14.88 0.28
N LEU A 165 11.07 13.74 0.61
CA LEU A 165 9.93 13.21 -0.14
C LEU A 165 8.58 13.66 0.40
N ARG A 166 8.39 13.62 1.73
CA ARG A 166 7.08 13.79 2.38
C ARG A 166 6.83 15.20 2.88
N GLY A 167 7.89 16.00 3.02
CA GLY A 167 7.84 17.37 3.47
C GLY A 167 8.63 17.61 4.76
N LYS A 168 9.18 18.81 4.89
CA LYS A 168 10.03 19.23 6.01
C LYS A 168 9.30 19.06 7.36
N GLY A 169 9.95 18.37 8.31
CA GLY A 169 9.46 18.17 9.67
C GLY A 169 8.38 17.08 9.80
N VAL A 170 8.07 16.36 8.73
CA VAL A 170 7.15 15.21 8.75
C VAL A 170 7.76 14.08 9.57
N SER A 171 9.05 13.79 9.40
CA SER A 171 9.74 12.69 10.09
C SER A 171 9.63 12.78 11.60
N SER A 172 9.86 13.95 12.18
CA SER A 172 9.79 14.14 13.63
C SER A 172 8.41 13.80 14.19
N LYS A 173 7.33 14.28 13.55
CA LYS A 173 5.95 14.02 13.96
C LYS A 173 5.57 12.55 13.76
N LEU A 174 5.94 12.00 12.60
CA LEU A 174 5.68 10.62 12.24
C LEU A 174 6.37 9.65 13.21
N MET A 175 7.66 9.84 13.47
CA MET A 175 8.42 8.97 14.36
C MET A 175 7.91 9.01 15.79
N LYS A 176 7.48 10.20 16.27
CA LYS A 176 6.81 10.32 17.56
C LYS A 176 5.53 9.48 17.62
N ALA A 177 4.65 9.60 16.61
CA ALA A 177 3.39 8.86 16.57
C ALA A 177 3.62 7.33 16.42
N LEU A 178 4.61 6.93 15.60
CA LEU A 178 4.99 5.52 15.46
C LEU A 178 5.53 4.94 16.77
N THR A 179 6.41 5.66 17.46
CA THR A 179 6.95 5.24 18.77
C THR A 179 5.82 5.11 19.79
N ASN A 180 4.91 6.08 19.88
CA ASN A 180 3.74 6.01 20.75
C ASN A 180 2.86 4.78 20.45
N ALA A 181 2.66 4.45 19.17
CA ALA A 181 1.91 3.25 18.78
C ALA A 181 2.62 1.95 19.16
N LEU A 182 3.94 1.89 18.98
CA LEU A 182 4.76 0.73 19.38
C LEU A 182 4.77 0.54 20.89
N ASP A 183 4.82 1.61 21.66
CA ASP A 183 4.74 1.56 23.13
C ASP A 183 3.34 1.15 23.60
N ALA A 184 2.28 1.64 22.96
CA ALA A 184 0.92 1.16 23.19
C ALA A 184 0.77 -0.33 22.89
N LYS A 185 1.45 -0.83 21.86
CA LYS A 185 1.51 -2.27 21.56
C LYS A 185 2.23 -3.05 22.66
N LYS A 186 3.36 -2.56 23.17
CA LYS A 186 4.08 -3.21 24.30
C LYS A 186 3.21 -3.28 25.56
N ARG A 187 2.35 -2.27 25.80
CA ARG A 187 1.39 -2.27 26.92
C ARG A 187 0.13 -3.10 26.67
N GLY A 188 -0.04 -3.69 25.45
CA GLY A 188 -1.22 -4.49 25.09
C GLY A 188 -2.46 -3.67 24.70
N GLU A 189 -2.35 -2.34 24.60
CA GLU A 189 -3.43 -1.44 24.16
C GLU A 189 -3.71 -1.57 22.67
N LEU A 190 -2.68 -1.79 21.86
CA LEU A 190 -2.76 -2.17 20.46
C LEU A 190 -2.20 -3.59 20.30
N ARG A 191 -2.97 -4.50 19.71
CA ARG A 191 -2.58 -5.92 19.63
C ARG A 191 -2.11 -6.37 18.25
N GLY A 192 -2.61 -5.73 17.20
CA GLY A 192 -2.27 -6.08 15.83
C GLY A 192 -0.84 -5.70 15.39
N PRO A 193 -0.44 -6.11 14.20
CA PRO A 193 0.84 -5.76 13.62
C PRO A 193 0.99 -4.26 13.36
N ILE A 194 2.17 -3.71 13.62
CA ILE A 194 2.59 -2.39 13.18
C ILE A 194 3.76 -2.58 12.23
N SER A 195 3.56 -2.21 10.98
CA SER A 195 4.49 -2.45 9.89
C SER A 195 4.88 -1.14 9.22
N VAL A 196 6.08 -1.10 8.65
CA VAL A 196 6.59 0.05 7.90
C VAL A 196 6.60 -0.29 6.41
N ALA A 197 6.15 0.65 5.57
CA ALA A 197 6.31 0.64 4.13
C ALA A 197 7.26 1.75 3.70
N CYS A 198 8.32 1.39 2.95
CA CYS A 198 9.33 2.29 2.46
C CYS A 198 9.46 2.14 0.94
N VAL A 199 9.24 3.23 0.20
CA VAL A 199 9.47 3.25 -1.25
C VAL A 199 10.95 3.52 -1.52
N ILE A 200 11.59 2.62 -2.28
CA ILE A 200 13.00 2.74 -2.68
C ILE A 200 13.13 3.92 -3.66
N ASN A 201 14.09 4.80 -3.42
CA ASN A 201 14.31 6.00 -4.23
C ASN A 201 15.73 6.54 -4.04
N ASP A 202 16.10 7.57 -4.81
CA ASP A 202 17.44 8.14 -4.80
C ASP A 202 17.87 8.71 -3.43
N TYR A 203 16.93 9.13 -2.59
CA TYR A 203 17.23 9.72 -1.28
C TYR A 203 17.54 8.68 -0.19
N ASN A 204 17.03 7.45 -0.35
CA ASN A 204 17.16 6.42 0.69
C ASN A 204 17.94 5.17 0.27
N VAL A 205 18.19 4.99 -1.02
CA VAL A 205 18.78 3.75 -1.55
C VAL A 205 20.13 3.39 -0.92
N SER A 206 20.95 4.37 -0.55
CA SER A 206 22.26 4.13 0.09
C SER A 206 22.19 3.69 1.55
N THR A 207 21.02 3.78 2.17
CA THR A 207 20.84 3.51 3.62
C THR A 207 19.75 2.47 3.91
N LEU A 208 19.31 1.68 2.92
CA LEU A 208 18.21 0.73 3.10
C LEU A 208 18.52 -0.34 4.15
N TYR A 209 19.77 -0.84 4.19
CA TYR A 209 20.19 -1.82 5.18
C TYR A 209 20.17 -1.25 6.60
N ASP A 210 20.76 -0.07 6.80
CA ASP A 210 20.79 0.60 8.09
C ASP A 210 19.39 0.97 8.57
N PHE A 211 18.52 1.40 7.62
CA PHE A 211 17.12 1.68 7.92
C PHE A 211 16.36 0.42 8.32
N ALA A 212 16.67 -0.73 7.71
CA ALA A 212 16.07 -2.00 8.12
C ALA A 212 16.52 -2.42 9.54
N LEU A 213 17.80 -2.24 9.88
CA LEU A 213 18.32 -2.44 11.24
C LEU A 213 17.64 -1.51 12.25
N TYR A 214 17.43 -0.26 11.87
CA TYR A 214 16.69 0.70 12.69
C TYR A 214 15.25 0.28 12.92
N CYS A 215 14.52 -0.13 11.88
CA CYS A 215 13.16 -0.66 12.01
C CYS A 215 13.10 -1.90 12.90
N GLU A 216 14.10 -2.79 12.79
CA GLU A 216 14.23 -3.94 13.67
C GLU A 216 14.43 -3.53 15.13
N SER A 217 15.30 -2.55 15.40
CA SER A 217 15.54 -2.02 16.75
C SER A 217 14.32 -1.35 17.38
N LEU A 218 13.49 -0.70 16.58
CA LEU A 218 12.21 -0.12 17.01
C LEU A 218 11.19 -1.19 17.41
N GLY A 219 11.33 -2.42 16.92
CA GLY A 219 10.40 -3.52 17.17
C GLY A 219 9.13 -3.47 16.32
N VAL A 220 9.20 -2.92 15.11
CA VAL A 220 8.09 -3.05 14.15
C VAL A 220 7.88 -4.52 13.79
N THR A 221 6.66 -4.88 13.39
CA THR A 221 6.35 -6.28 13.06
C THR A 221 6.96 -6.68 11.71
N SER A 222 6.93 -5.78 10.75
CA SER A 222 7.52 -6.01 9.43
C SER A 222 7.91 -4.71 8.73
N LEU A 223 8.84 -4.84 7.80
CA LEU A 223 9.27 -3.79 6.89
C LEU A 223 9.05 -4.24 5.45
N PHE A 224 8.33 -3.42 4.68
CA PHE A 224 8.12 -3.61 3.26
C PHE A 224 8.90 -2.57 2.48
N PHE A 225 9.89 -2.99 1.74
CA PHE A 225 10.51 -2.18 0.70
C PHE A 225 9.69 -2.31 -0.58
N ALA A 226 9.14 -1.20 -1.05
CA ALA A 226 8.42 -1.14 -2.31
C ALA A 226 9.34 -0.59 -3.40
N TYR A 227 9.52 -1.35 -4.48
CA TYR A 227 10.05 -0.76 -5.69
C TYR A 227 9.05 0.28 -6.22
N PRO A 228 9.50 1.41 -6.79
CA PRO A 228 8.60 2.41 -7.33
C PRO A 228 7.64 1.80 -8.35
N TRP A 229 6.39 2.18 -8.31
CA TRP A 229 5.45 1.88 -9.37
C TRP A 229 5.75 2.80 -10.54
N HIS A 230 6.58 2.32 -11.45
CA HIS A 230 7.08 3.12 -12.55
C HIS A 230 6.45 2.71 -13.87
N MET A 231 6.02 3.70 -14.62
CA MET A 231 5.65 3.58 -16.03
C MET A 231 6.54 4.52 -16.84
N SER A 232 7.18 4.00 -17.88
CA SER A 232 7.97 4.83 -18.78
C SER A 232 7.07 5.85 -19.51
N GLU A 233 7.63 6.96 -19.97
CA GLU A 233 6.90 7.98 -20.72
C GLU A 233 6.11 7.38 -21.90
N ARG A 234 6.76 6.53 -22.67
CA ARG A 234 6.10 5.79 -23.75
C ARG A 234 4.90 4.97 -23.27
N MET A 235 4.99 4.32 -22.09
CA MET A 235 3.85 3.54 -21.56
C MET A 235 2.72 4.46 -21.11
N THR A 236 3.03 5.58 -20.50
CA THR A 236 2.01 6.55 -20.08
C THR A 236 1.27 7.12 -21.29
N GLU A 237 1.98 7.50 -22.35
CA GLU A 237 1.39 7.96 -23.61
C GLU A 237 0.48 6.90 -24.25
N GLN A 238 0.93 5.65 -24.31
CA GLN A 238 0.13 4.53 -24.83
C GLN A 238 -1.13 4.28 -23.99
N MET A 239 -1.04 4.38 -22.68
CA MET A 239 -2.18 4.21 -21.78
C MET A 239 -3.18 5.36 -21.96
N ASP A 240 -2.71 6.59 -22.07
CA ASP A 240 -3.56 7.76 -22.31
C ASP A 240 -4.31 7.64 -23.63
N ALA A 241 -3.60 7.32 -24.73
CA ALA A 241 -4.23 7.09 -26.03
C ALA A 241 -5.25 5.94 -25.99
N TYR A 242 -4.96 4.87 -25.27
CA TYR A 242 -5.88 3.75 -25.09
C TYR A 242 -7.13 4.16 -24.32
N TYR A 243 -6.98 4.94 -23.25
CA TYR A 243 -8.11 5.45 -22.47
C TYR A 243 -8.98 6.41 -23.29
N GLU A 244 -8.37 7.34 -24.04
CA GLU A 244 -9.10 8.22 -24.92
C GLU A 244 -9.89 7.45 -25.98
N ALA A 245 -9.30 6.42 -26.58
CA ALA A 245 -9.96 5.63 -27.62
C ALA A 245 -11.10 4.74 -27.09
N ASN A 246 -10.99 4.22 -25.86
CA ASN A 246 -11.88 3.14 -25.40
C ASN A 246 -12.80 3.54 -24.23
N PHE A 247 -12.51 4.62 -23.50
CA PHE A 247 -13.22 4.99 -22.27
C PHE A 247 -13.83 6.40 -22.28
N GLN A 248 -14.00 7.03 -23.44
CA GLN A 248 -14.64 8.35 -23.55
C GLN A 248 -16.06 8.41 -22.95
N PHE A 249 -16.76 7.27 -22.95
CA PHE A 249 -18.09 7.17 -22.34
C PHE A 249 -18.07 7.44 -20.82
N LEU A 250 -16.99 7.18 -20.14
CA LEU A 250 -16.83 7.49 -18.71
C LEU A 250 -16.70 9.01 -18.49
N ALA A 251 -16.06 9.72 -19.40
CA ALA A 251 -15.99 11.17 -19.37
C ALA A 251 -17.37 11.82 -19.59
N GLN A 252 -18.18 11.25 -20.47
CA GLN A 252 -19.55 11.73 -20.74
C GLN A 252 -20.51 11.51 -19.57
N GLN A 253 -20.23 10.55 -18.70
CA GLN A 253 -21.04 10.24 -17.52
C GLN A 253 -20.59 10.99 -16.26
N GLU A 254 -19.72 12.00 -16.39
CA GLU A 254 -19.07 12.70 -15.26
C GLU A 254 -18.31 11.78 -14.31
N LEU A 255 -18.24 10.47 -14.62
CA LEU A 255 -17.54 9.46 -13.86
C LEU A 255 -16.03 9.56 -14.04
N PHE A 256 -15.61 10.12 -15.13
CA PHE A 256 -14.22 10.43 -15.44
C PHE A 256 -14.15 11.88 -15.93
N VAL A 257 -13.69 12.76 -15.09
CA VAL A 257 -13.40 14.13 -15.52
C VAL A 257 -11.97 14.12 -16.06
N PRO A 258 -11.78 14.24 -17.39
CA PRO A 258 -10.45 14.37 -17.96
C PRO A 258 -9.92 15.74 -17.55
N HIS A 259 -9.11 15.78 -16.50
CA HIS A 259 -8.56 17.03 -15.99
C HIS A 259 -7.06 17.06 -16.16
N GLY A 260 -6.65 17.70 -17.20
CA GLY A 260 -5.28 18.06 -17.43
C GLY A 260 -4.46 16.97 -18.10
N PRO A 261 -3.20 17.22 -18.30
CA PRO A 261 -2.32 16.34 -19.04
C PRO A 261 -2.23 14.99 -18.34
N ALA A 262 -2.55 13.97 -19.07
CA ALA A 262 -2.28 12.56 -18.93
C ALA A 262 -2.34 12.03 -17.49
N SER A 263 -3.38 11.30 -17.18
CA SER A 263 -3.65 10.68 -15.88
C SER A 263 -2.55 9.74 -15.38
N TRP A 264 -1.77 9.15 -16.29
CA TRP A 264 -0.75 8.14 -15.97
C TRP A 264 0.64 8.71 -15.68
N HIS A 265 0.90 9.99 -15.91
CA HIS A 265 2.19 10.64 -15.63
C HIS A 265 2.57 10.62 -14.12
N GLY A 266 1.60 10.47 -13.23
CA GLY A 266 1.85 10.28 -11.81
C GLY A 266 2.70 9.05 -11.47
N TYR A 267 2.82 8.09 -12.39
CA TYR A 267 3.60 6.86 -12.23
C TYR A 267 5.02 6.94 -12.81
N GLN A 268 5.52 8.14 -13.10
CA GLN A 268 6.88 8.32 -13.63
C GLN A 268 8.00 8.37 -12.58
N PHE A 269 7.63 8.36 -11.28
CA PHE A 269 8.63 8.31 -10.22
C PHE A 269 9.37 6.96 -10.22
N THR A 270 10.70 7.01 -10.28
CA THR A 270 11.55 5.82 -10.27
C THR A 270 12.90 6.10 -9.60
N LEU A 271 13.70 5.05 -9.44
CA LEU A 271 15.10 5.15 -9.03
C LEU A 271 15.95 5.53 -10.25
N SER A 272 16.88 6.48 -10.07
CA SER A 272 17.81 6.86 -11.12
C SER A 272 18.73 5.70 -11.52
N PRO A 273 18.98 5.45 -12.82
CA PRO A 273 19.79 4.31 -13.27
C PRO A 273 21.19 4.25 -12.67
N HIS A 274 21.83 5.41 -12.39
CA HIS A 274 23.15 5.45 -11.78
C HIS A 274 23.19 4.96 -10.32
N MET A 275 22.02 4.82 -9.66
CA MET A 275 21.89 4.29 -8.31
C MET A 275 21.73 2.77 -8.26
N LEU A 276 21.59 2.09 -9.39
CA LEU A 276 21.44 0.63 -9.44
C LEU A 276 22.59 -0.13 -8.77
N PRO A 277 23.88 0.22 -8.95
CA PRO A 277 24.96 -0.45 -8.22
C PRO A 277 24.80 -0.36 -6.71
N THR A 278 24.45 0.83 -6.20
CA THR A 278 24.17 1.05 -4.77
C THR A 278 23.00 0.21 -4.29
N LEU A 279 21.91 0.14 -5.07
CA LEU A 279 20.77 -0.72 -4.75
C LEU A 279 21.18 -2.18 -4.62
N HIS A 280 21.95 -2.72 -5.59
CA HIS A 280 22.40 -4.10 -5.55
C HIS A 280 23.26 -4.40 -4.31
N GLU A 281 24.15 -3.49 -3.92
CA GLU A 281 24.92 -3.61 -2.69
C GLU A 281 23.99 -3.68 -1.46
N GLN A 282 23.03 -2.78 -1.35
CA GLN A 282 22.07 -2.76 -0.25
C GLN A 282 21.20 -4.01 -0.22
N LEU A 283 20.73 -4.49 -1.37
CA LEU A 283 19.98 -5.74 -1.49
C LEU A 283 20.80 -6.92 -0.98
N ARG A 284 22.08 -7.03 -1.37
CA ARG A 284 22.98 -8.09 -0.90
C ARG A 284 23.09 -8.07 0.63
N LEU A 285 23.35 -6.91 1.24
CA LEU A 285 23.42 -6.79 2.70
C LEU A 285 22.12 -7.23 3.38
N ILE A 286 20.96 -6.82 2.83
CA ILE A 286 19.64 -7.17 3.36
C ILE A 286 19.36 -8.68 3.22
N TYR A 287 19.74 -9.31 2.12
CA TYR A 287 19.52 -10.74 1.89
C TYR A 287 20.46 -11.63 2.69
N ASP A 288 21.67 -11.17 2.96
CA ASP A 288 22.67 -11.91 3.76
C ASP A 288 22.35 -11.90 5.27
N HIS A 289 21.59 -10.91 5.72
CA HIS A 289 21.18 -10.79 7.12
C HIS A 289 20.01 -11.71 7.49
N THR A 290 19.98 -12.19 8.73
CA THR A 290 18.83 -12.93 9.29
C THR A 290 18.08 -12.02 10.27
N TRP A 291 16.93 -11.52 9.82
CA TRP A 291 16.12 -10.51 10.50
C TRP A 291 15.28 -11.09 11.62
N ARG A 292 15.16 -10.36 12.73
CA ARG A 292 14.17 -10.65 13.80
C ARG A 292 12.79 -10.13 13.49
N ILE A 293 12.64 -9.31 12.45
CA ILE A 293 11.39 -8.83 11.88
C ILE A 293 11.20 -9.41 10.48
N ARG A 294 10.03 -9.24 9.91
CA ARG A 294 9.75 -9.71 8.55
C ARG A 294 10.09 -8.61 7.54
N VAL A 295 11.21 -8.73 6.85
CA VAL A 295 11.59 -7.84 5.73
C VAL A 295 11.09 -8.43 4.41
N ARG A 296 10.46 -7.61 3.58
CA ARG A 296 9.89 -8.02 2.29
C ARG A 296 10.11 -6.95 1.24
N PHE A 297 10.24 -7.41 -0.02
CA PHE A 297 10.26 -6.56 -1.20
C PHE A 297 8.97 -6.73 -1.99
N GLN A 298 8.44 -5.63 -2.54
CA GLN A 298 7.22 -5.63 -3.36
C GLN A 298 7.42 -4.78 -4.63
N PRO A 299 7.17 -5.39 -5.82
CA PRO A 299 6.92 -6.81 -6.03
C PRO A 299 8.12 -7.67 -5.63
N GLY A 300 7.89 -8.97 -5.38
CA GLY A 300 8.95 -9.92 -5.07
C GLY A 300 9.71 -10.32 -6.33
N LEU A 301 10.74 -9.57 -6.68
CA LEU A 301 11.58 -9.78 -7.87
C LEU A 301 12.74 -10.74 -7.59
N LYS A 302 13.23 -11.41 -8.62
CA LYS A 302 14.57 -11.99 -8.62
C LYS A 302 15.58 -10.87 -8.84
N GLU A 303 16.81 -11.08 -8.42
CA GLU A 303 17.89 -10.10 -8.60
C GLU A 303 18.06 -9.71 -10.09
N SER A 304 18.00 -10.68 -10.99
CA SER A 304 18.09 -10.46 -12.44
C SER A 304 16.92 -9.69 -13.07
N GLU A 305 15.84 -9.46 -12.31
CA GLU A 305 14.63 -8.75 -12.78
C GLU A 305 14.57 -7.31 -12.31
N VAL A 306 15.37 -6.96 -11.29
CA VAL A 306 15.31 -5.65 -10.62
C VAL A 306 15.57 -4.52 -11.59
N ASP A 307 16.67 -4.61 -12.35
CA ASP A 307 17.07 -3.55 -13.28
C ASP A 307 16.04 -3.36 -14.40
N SER A 308 15.60 -4.49 -14.99
CA SER A 308 14.57 -4.46 -16.03
C SER A 308 13.27 -3.84 -15.51
N PHE A 309 12.85 -4.21 -14.30
CA PHE A 309 11.63 -3.66 -13.68
C PHE A 309 11.74 -2.15 -13.48
N LEU A 310 12.84 -1.67 -12.91
CA LEU A 310 13.06 -0.24 -12.63
C LEU A 310 13.23 0.61 -13.89
N GLN A 311 13.63 0.00 -15.00
CA GLN A 311 13.74 0.62 -16.32
C GLN A 311 12.44 0.52 -17.15
N GLY A 312 11.34 0.04 -16.58
CA GLY A 312 10.07 -0.14 -17.27
C GLY A 312 10.01 -1.36 -18.19
N GLY A 313 10.91 -2.33 -17.97
CA GLY A 313 10.92 -3.60 -18.71
C GLY A 313 9.78 -4.54 -18.31
N GLN A 314 9.50 -5.52 -19.16
CA GLN A 314 8.47 -6.52 -18.90
C GLN A 314 9.00 -7.68 -18.06
N ILE A 315 8.27 -8.02 -16.98
CA ILE A 315 8.48 -9.26 -16.25
C ILE A 315 7.74 -10.40 -16.97
N PRO A 316 8.38 -11.57 -17.20
CA PRO A 316 7.75 -12.71 -17.87
C PRO A 316 6.42 -13.13 -17.20
N PRO A 317 5.37 -13.51 -17.97
CA PRO A 317 4.03 -13.81 -17.44
C PRO A 317 3.97 -14.91 -16.37
N LYS A 318 4.87 -15.91 -16.42
CA LYS A 318 4.94 -17.00 -15.43
C LYS A 318 5.36 -16.51 -14.04
N GLU A 319 6.19 -15.49 -13.98
CA GLU A 319 6.72 -14.91 -12.76
C GLU A 319 5.78 -13.84 -12.17
N ARG A 320 4.98 -13.18 -13.00
CA ARG A 320 3.92 -12.26 -12.55
C ARG A 320 2.87 -12.94 -11.66
N ARG A 321 2.58 -14.24 -11.91
CA ARG A 321 1.59 -14.99 -11.11
C ARG A 321 2.03 -15.24 -9.67
N ALA A 322 3.33 -15.27 -9.41
CA ALA A 322 3.87 -15.44 -8.07
C ALA A 322 4.03 -14.12 -7.30
N ALA A 323 4.08 -12.99 -8.01
CA ALA A 323 4.38 -11.68 -7.43
C ALA A 323 3.14 -10.86 -7.01
N SER A 324 1.93 -11.24 -7.45
CA SER A 324 0.72 -10.46 -7.16
C SER A 324 -0.17 -11.12 -6.11
N PRO A 325 -0.22 -10.61 -4.88
CA PRO A 325 -1.26 -10.98 -3.93
C PRO A 325 -2.63 -10.44 -4.33
N SER A 326 -2.67 -9.50 -5.28
CA SER A 326 -3.86 -8.69 -5.60
C SER A 326 -4.76 -9.25 -6.70
N SER A 327 -4.47 -10.43 -7.28
CA SER A 327 -5.33 -11.02 -8.33
C SER A 327 -6.74 -11.40 -7.86
N ASN A 328 -6.97 -11.41 -6.54
CA ASN A 328 -8.27 -11.66 -5.92
C ASN A 328 -8.81 -10.43 -5.16
N ALA A 329 -8.17 -9.28 -5.29
CA ALA A 329 -8.64 -8.06 -4.64
C ALA A 329 -9.70 -7.39 -5.52
N LEU A 330 -10.87 -7.15 -4.96
CA LEU A 330 -11.84 -6.22 -5.52
C LEU A 330 -11.47 -4.82 -5.02
N MET A 331 -11.09 -3.94 -5.93
CA MET A 331 -10.81 -2.55 -5.60
C MET A 331 -12.09 -1.73 -5.82
N CYS A 332 -12.70 -1.29 -4.74
CA CYS A 332 -13.82 -0.36 -4.79
C CYS A 332 -13.27 1.07 -4.76
N CYS A 333 -13.21 1.66 -5.95
CA CYS A 333 -13.10 3.10 -6.10
C CYS A 333 -14.51 3.66 -6.34
N ARG A 334 -14.74 4.94 -6.09
CA ARG A 334 -16.04 5.61 -6.24
C ARG A 334 -16.64 5.54 -7.65
N THR A 335 -15.83 5.23 -8.65
CA THR A 335 -16.24 5.06 -10.05
C THR A 335 -16.77 3.67 -10.38
N ALA A 336 -16.78 2.72 -9.44
CA ALA A 336 -17.36 1.40 -9.61
C ALA A 336 -18.79 1.40 -9.03
N VAL A 337 -19.74 1.94 -9.79
CA VAL A 337 -21.18 1.76 -9.57
C VAL A 337 -21.69 0.78 -10.61
#